data_c6594cc98f3e854f9c95b243957eeb48
#
_entry.id   c6594cc98f3e854f9c95b243957eeb48
#
_cell.length_a   1.000
_cell.length_b   1.000
_cell.length_c   1.000
_cell.angle_alpha   90.00
_cell.angle_beta   90.00
_cell.angle_gamma   90.00
#
_symmetry.space_group_name_H-M   'P 1'
#
loop_
_entity.id
_entity.type
_entity.pdbx_description
1 polymer ?
#
loop_
_entity_poly.entity_id
_entity_poly.type
_entity_poly.pdbx_seq_one_letter_code
_entity_poly.pdbx_strand_id
1 'polypeptide(L)'
;LSIRRQRQMCIRDRIKLEYKLKTSQICISGFSQGCMMSINVGLTSNESFNCIVGFSGKIIDMNDLSSRITAKTNILMVHGDLDPIVPPSNLLDAKDFFIRNKINIKTLMVKNCDHHIPIEASSAALNFIKKNLINK
;
A
#
# COMPACT_ATOMS: atom_id res chain seq x y z
N LEU A 1 -3.06 -0.96 -16.46
CA LEU A 1 -3.15 -0.20 -15.19
C LEU A 1 -4.49 0.51 -15.02
N SER A 2 -5.02 1.18 -16.05
CA SER A 2 -6.28 1.95 -15.96
C SER A 2 -7.49 1.06 -15.61
N ILE A 3 -7.65 -0.08 -16.26
CA ILE A 3 -8.78 -1.01 -16.03
C ILE A 3 -8.75 -1.59 -14.61
N ARG A 4 -7.57 -2.00 -14.11
CA ARG A 4 -7.42 -2.53 -12.76
C ARG A 4 -7.67 -1.46 -11.70
N ARG A 5 -7.17 -0.23 -11.94
CA ARG A 5 -7.45 0.91 -11.07
C ARG A 5 -8.95 1.21 -11.02
N GLN A 6 -9.60 1.27 -12.16
CA GLN A 6 -11.04 1.51 -12.26
C GLN A 6 -11.84 0.43 -11.54
N ARG A 7 -11.47 -0.85 -11.68
CA ARG A 7 -12.12 -1.96 -10.94
C ARG A 7 -12.00 -1.79 -9.43
N GLN A 8 -10.81 -1.47 -8.91
CA GLN A 8 -10.64 -1.23 -7.48
C GLN A 8 -11.46 -0.03 -6.98
N MET A 9 -11.55 1.04 -7.75
CA MET A 9 -12.38 2.19 -7.41
C MET A 9 -13.87 1.83 -7.34
N CYS A 10 -14.36 1.03 -8.28
CA CYS A 10 -15.75 0.54 -8.28
C CYS A 10 -16.04 -0.35 -7.07
N ILE A 11 -15.11 -1.27 -6.71
CA ILE A 11 -15.24 -2.13 -5.52
C ILE A 11 -15.29 -1.28 -4.25
N ARG A 12 -14.39 -0.31 -4.11
CA ARG A 12 -14.39 0.63 -2.99
C ARG A 12 -15.73 1.34 -2.85
N ASP A 13 -16.24 1.89 -3.92
CA ASP A 13 -17.47 2.67 -3.90
C ASP A 13 -18.67 1.81 -3.52
N ARG A 14 -18.72 0.56 -4.01
CA ARG A 14 -19.73 -0.41 -3.60
C ARG A 14 -19.67 -0.73 -2.11
N ILE A 15 -18.47 -1.00 -1.58
CA ILE A 15 -18.27 -1.26 -0.14
C ILE A 15 -18.69 -0.06 0.71
N LYS A 16 -18.32 1.16 0.30
CA LYS A 16 -18.74 2.38 0.99
C LYS A 16 -20.26 2.50 1.09
N LEU A 17 -20.97 2.24 0.01
CA LEU A 17 -22.43 2.31 -0.03
C LEU A 17 -23.07 1.21 0.79
N GLU A 18 -22.63 -0.03 0.62
CA GLU A 18 -23.21 -1.21 1.29
C GLU A 18 -23.05 -1.16 2.81
N TYR A 19 -21.86 -0.76 3.29
CA TYR A 19 -21.54 -0.70 4.72
C TYR A 19 -21.61 0.70 5.33
N LYS A 20 -22.00 1.71 4.54
CA LYS A 20 -22.07 3.13 4.96
C LYS A 20 -20.74 3.65 5.54
N LEU A 21 -19.61 3.25 4.95
CA LEU A 21 -18.28 3.61 5.39
C LEU A 21 -17.76 4.88 4.69
N LYS A 22 -16.97 5.65 5.44
CA LYS A 22 -16.11 6.69 4.86
C LYS A 22 -14.82 6.06 4.32
N THR A 23 -14.18 6.65 3.31
CA THR A 23 -12.90 6.18 2.78
C THR A 23 -11.82 6.10 3.87
N SER A 24 -11.85 7.03 4.84
CA SER A 24 -10.94 7.02 6.00
C SER A 24 -11.14 5.84 6.98
N GLN A 25 -12.16 5.03 6.80
CA GLN A 25 -12.41 3.81 7.57
C GLN A 25 -12.03 2.53 6.80
N ILE A 26 -11.49 2.68 5.58
CA ILE A 26 -11.12 1.58 4.69
C ILE A 26 -9.60 1.51 4.60
N CYS A 27 -9.03 0.32 4.82
CA CYS A 27 -7.64 0.00 4.50
C CYS A 27 -7.57 -0.67 3.12
N ILE A 28 -6.56 -0.30 2.33
CA ILE A 28 -6.23 -1.01 1.09
C ILE A 28 -5.00 -1.89 1.33
N SER A 29 -5.07 -3.14 0.91
CA SER A 29 -3.93 -4.05 0.98
C SER A 29 -3.73 -4.77 -0.34
N GLY A 30 -2.49 -5.14 -0.64
CA GLY A 30 -2.17 -5.89 -1.84
C GLY A 30 -0.81 -6.58 -1.79
N PHE A 31 -0.72 -7.68 -2.55
CA PHE A 31 0.50 -8.47 -2.74
C PHE A 31 0.99 -8.34 -4.17
N SER A 32 2.30 -8.19 -4.39
CA SER A 32 2.94 -8.12 -5.70
C SER A 32 2.30 -7.03 -6.58
N GLN A 33 1.66 -7.37 -7.69
CA GLN A 33 0.90 -6.41 -8.51
C GLN A 33 -0.22 -5.73 -7.73
N GLY A 34 -0.86 -6.43 -6.78
CA GLY A 34 -1.86 -5.86 -5.88
C GLY A 34 -1.29 -4.76 -4.99
N CYS A 35 -0.05 -4.91 -4.50
CA CYS A 35 0.68 -3.85 -3.78
C CYS A 35 0.88 -2.61 -4.66
N MET A 36 1.38 -2.80 -5.88
CA MET A 36 1.59 -1.72 -6.84
C MET A 36 0.29 -0.93 -7.12
N MET A 37 -0.81 -1.66 -7.26
CA MET A 37 -2.13 -1.08 -7.49
C MET A 37 -2.67 -0.37 -6.24
N SER A 38 -2.50 -0.95 -5.06
CA SER A 38 -2.95 -0.36 -3.78
C SER A 38 -2.25 0.97 -3.51
N ILE A 39 -0.96 1.07 -3.80
CA ILE A 39 -0.19 2.31 -3.71
C ILE A 39 -0.74 3.35 -4.69
N ASN A 40 -0.90 2.97 -5.96
CA ASN A 40 -1.38 3.89 -6.98
C ASN A 40 -2.79 4.42 -6.65
N VAL A 41 -3.74 3.53 -6.36
CA VAL A 41 -5.12 3.91 -6.01
C VAL A 41 -5.16 4.73 -4.71
N GLY A 42 -4.44 4.28 -3.69
CA GLY A 42 -4.47 4.91 -2.38
C GLY A 42 -3.92 6.32 -2.35
N LEU A 43 -2.92 6.62 -3.18
CA LEU A 43 -2.29 7.95 -3.23
C LEU A 43 -2.91 8.90 -4.27
N THR A 44 -3.63 8.36 -5.26
CA THR A 44 -4.30 9.17 -6.31
C THR A 44 -5.82 9.24 -6.13
N SER A 45 -6.32 8.84 -4.97
CA SER A 45 -7.73 8.97 -4.61
C SER A 45 -8.04 10.39 -4.13
N ASN A 46 -9.24 10.89 -4.44
CA ASN A 46 -9.70 12.19 -3.96
C ASN A 46 -9.90 12.23 -2.44
N GLU A 47 -10.10 11.07 -1.83
CA GLU A 47 -10.25 10.91 -0.38
C GLU A 47 -9.16 9.97 0.16
N SER A 48 -8.58 10.30 1.30
CA SER A 48 -7.57 9.48 1.95
C SER A 48 -8.17 8.21 2.55
N PHE A 49 -7.54 7.07 2.24
CA PHE A 49 -7.81 5.81 2.94
C PHE A 49 -7.30 5.87 4.39
N ASN A 50 -7.72 4.92 5.21
CA ASN A 50 -7.19 4.80 6.57
C ASN A 50 -5.70 4.53 6.54
N CYS A 51 -5.30 3.49 5.84
CA CYS A 51 -3.90 3.15 5.57
C CYS A 51 -3.77 2.26 4.33
N ILE A 52 -2.55 2.10 3.87
CA ILE A 52 -2.17 1.20 2.78
C ILE A 52 -1.19 0.17 3.33
N VAL A 53 -1.40 -1.12 3.00
CA VAL A 53 -0.46 -2.19 3.31
C VAL A 53 -0.05 -2.89 2.03
N GLY A 54 1.23 -2.86 1.71
CA GLY A 54 1.80 -3.48 0.53
C GLY A 54 2.79 -4.58 0.85
N PHE A 55 2.65 -5.73 0.19
CA PHE A 55 3.56 -6.86 0.31
C PHE A 55 4.27 -7.12 -1.01
N SER A 56 5.59 -7.27 -0.98
CA SER A 56 6.44 -7.71 -2.11
C SER A 56 6.15 -6.98 -3.43
N GLY A 57 6.01 -5.67 -3.36
CA GLY A 57 5.71 -4.83 -4.51
C GLY A 57 6.72 -3.71 -4.72
N LYS A 58 6.45 -2.88 -5.72
CA LYS A 58 7.24 -1.70 -6.07
C LYS A 58 6.35 -0.56 -6.54
N ILE A 59 6.93 0.63 -6.67
CA ILE A 59 6.30 1.74 -7.39
C ILE A 59 6.63 1.58 -8.88
N ILE A 60 5.60 1.54 -9.73
CA ILE A 60 5.77 1.25 -11.17
C ILE A 60 6.48 2.40 -11.88
N ASP A 61 5.99 3.61 -11.69
CA ASP A 61 6.53 4.84 -12.29
C ASP A 61 6.49 5.93 -11.22
N MET A 62 7.67 6.23 -10.67
CA MET A 62 7.81 7.19 -9.57
C MET A 62 7.52 8.62 -10.02
N ASN A 63 7.91 8.98 -11.25
CA ASN A 63 7.71 10.33 -11.77
C ASN A 63 6.22 10.59 -12.05
N ASP A 64 5.57 9.64 -12.72
CA ASP A 64 4.12 9.72 -12.98
C ASP A 64 3.33 9.73 -11.67
N LEU A 65 3.63 8.82 -10.74
CA LEU A 65 2.94 8.79 -9.45
C LEU A 65 3.14 10.09 -8.66
N SER A 66 4.36 10.61 -8.59
CA SER A 66 4.67 11.87 -7.86
C SER A 66 3.82 13.04 -8.33
N SER A 67 3.58 13.14 -9.65
CA SER A 67 2.77 14.21 -10.25
C SER A 67 1.27 14.09 -9.95
N ARG A 68 0.80 12.89 -9.56
CA ARG A 68 -0.62 12.57 -9.36
C ARG A 68 -1.02 12.32 -7.92
N ILE A 69 -0.12 12.49 -6.96
CA ILE A 69 -0.44 12.32 -5.54
C ILE A 69 -1.46 13.37 -5.11
N THR A 70 -2.61 12.93 -4.64
CA THR A 70 -3.69 13.76 -4.08
C THR A 70 -3.96 13.46 -2.61
N ALA A 71 -3.58 12.27 -2.14
CA ALA A 71 -3.82 11.83 -0.76
C ALA A 71 -2.50 11.45 -0.08
N LYS A 72 -2.36 11.82 1.20
CA LYS A 72 -1.21 11.44 2.05
C LYS A 72 -1.64 10.39 3.08
N THR A 73 -1.75 9.17 2.63
CA THR A 73 -2.18 8.03 3.45
C THR A 73 -0.96 7.34 4.08
N ASN A 74 -1.06 6.92 5.34
CA ASN A 74 -0.02 6.14 6.01
C ASN A 74 0.19 4.80 5.30
N ILE A 75 1.44 4.41 5.09
CA ILE A 75 1.80 3.21 4.34
C ILE A 75 2.66 2.28 5.20
N LEU A 76 2.40 0.98 5.11
CA LEU A 76 3.33 -0.07 5.50
C LEU A 76 3.71 -0.87 4.24
N MET A 77 5.00 -1.03 3.99
CA MET A 77 5.51 -1.95 2.98
C MET A 77 6.35 -3.04 3.62
N VAL A 78 6.06 -4.28 3.27
CA VAL A 78 6.76 -5.48 3.74
C VAL A 78 7.35 -6.22 2.54
N HIS A 79 8.60 -6.67 2.66
CA HIS A 79 9.31 -7.35 1.58
C HIS A 79 10.21 -8.44 2.12
N GLY A 80 10.31 -9.56 1.40
CA GLY A 80 11.29 -10.61 1.68
C GLY A 80 12.68 -10.25 1.13
N ASP A 81 13.72 -10.52 1.89
CA ASP A 81 15.10 -10.21 1.51
C ASP A 81 15.68 -11.12 0.41
N LEU A 82 15.03 -12.26 0.16
CA LEU A 82 15.39 -13.23 -0.87
C LEU A 82 14.38 -13.28 -2.04
N ASP A 83 13.54 -12.24 -2.20
CA ASP A 83 12.51 -12.20 -3.25
C ASP A 83 13.16 -12.19 -4.65
N PRO A 84 12.99 -13.26 -5.47
CA PRO A 84 13.57 -13.34 -6.80
C PRO A 84 12.68 -12.70 -7.89
N ILE A 85 11.44 -12.36 -7.56
CA ILE A 85 10.44 -11.85 -8.52
C ILE A 85 10.44 -10.33 -8.54
N VAL A 86 10.37 -9.73 -7.34
CA VAL A 86 10.50 -8.28 -7.17
C VAL A 86 11.71 -8.03 -6.28
N PRO A 87 12.82 -7.49 -6.84
CA PRO A 87 14.05 -7.29 -6.07
C PRO A 87 13.82 -6.51 -4.77
N PRO A 88 14.39 -6.94 -3.64
CA PRO A 88 14.22 -6.29 -2.33
C PRO A 88 14.66 -4.81 -2.29
N SER A 89 15.58 -4.41 -3.18
CA SER A 89 15.98 -3.00 -3.35
C SER A 89 14.81 -2.06 -3.63
N ASN A 90 13.74 -2.57 -4.25
CA ASN A 90 12.52 -1.79 -4.50
C ASN A 90 11.86 -1.28 -3.21
N LEU A 91 12.06 -1.95 -2.06
CA LEU A 91 11.56 -1.47 -0.78
C LEU A 91 12.27 -0.19 -0.33
N LEU A 92 13.59 -0.12 -0.55
CA LEU A 92 14.40 1.06 -0.23
C LEU A 92 14.08 2.22 -1.17
N ASP A 93 13.96 1.95 -2.46
CA ASP A 93 13.58 2.95 -3.46
C ASP A 93 12.19 3.54 -3.16
N ALA A 94 11.25 2.69 -2.78
CA ALA A 94 9.90 3.11 -2.37
C ALA A 94 9.95 3.95 -1.08
N LYS A 95 10.74 3.55 -0.09
CA LYS A 95 10.92 4.32 1.14
C LYS A 95 11.42 5.73 0.86
N ASP A 96 12.47 5.86 0.04
CA ASP A 96 13.04 7.16 -0.32
C ASP A 96 12.05 8.01 -1.12
N PHE A 97 11.30 7.40 -2.02
CA PHE A 97 10.23 8.07 -2.76
C PHE A 97 9.16 8.65 -1.82
N PHE A 98 8.66 7.88 -0.87
CA PHE A 98 7.61 8.33 0.04
C PHE A 98 8.10 9.43 0.98
N ILE A 99 9.34 9.32 1.50
CA ILE A 99 9.94 10.36 2.33
C ILE A 99 10.04 11.68 1.56
N ARG A 100 10.55 11.66 0.31
CA ARG A 100 10.65 12.86 -0.55
C ARG A 100 9.29 13.50 -0.84
N ASN A 101 8.24 12.69 -0.96
CA ASN A 101 6.86 13.17 -1.18
C ASN A 101 6.11 13.48 0.13
N LYS A 102 6.79 13.47 1.30
CA LYS A 102 6.22 13.74 2.63
C LYS A 102 5.05 12.80 2.97
N ILE A 103 5.16 11.54 2.60
CA ILE A 103 4.22 10.48 2.92
C ILE A 103 4.81 9.63 4.05
N ASN A 104 4.01 9.35 5.08
CA ASN A 104 4.43 8.54 6.21
C ASN A 104 4.53 7.07 5.80
N ILE A 105 5.73 6.53 5.81
CA ILE A 105 6.06 5.15 5.43
C ILE A 105 6.71 4.39 6.58
N LYS A 106 6.24 3.17 6.80
CA LYS A 106 6.94 2.13 7.56
C LYS A 106 7.37 1.03 6.62
N THR A 107 8.55 0.49 6.83
CA THR A 107 9.09 -0.63 6.06
C THR A 107 9.49 -1.77 6.98
N LEU A 108 9.26 -3.00 6.52
CA LEU A 108 9.72 -4.21 7.17
C LEU A 108 10.37 -5.13 6.12
N MET A 109 11.67 -5.40 6.29
CA MET A 109 12.37 -6.43 5.53
C MET A 109 12.35 -7.72 6.34
N VAL A 110 11.74 -8.77 5.78
CA VAL A 110 11.67 -10.10 6.41
C VAL A 110 12.84 -10.94 5.95
N LYS A 111 13.61 -11.45 6.90
CA LYS A 111 14.79 -12.28 6.62
C LYS A 111 14.41 -13.68 6.15
N ASN A 112 15.23 -14.24 5.26
CA ASN A 112 15.06 -15.57 4.68
C ASN A 112 13.67 -15.78 4.07
N CYS A 113 13.11 -14.75 3.48
CA CYS A 113 11.77 -14.74 2.89
C CYS A 113 11.87 -14.43 1.40
N ASP A 114 11.25 -15.27 0.59
CA ASP A 114 11.10 -15.08 -0.84
C ASP A 114 9.81 -14.30 -1.20
N HIS A 115 9.22 -14.56 -2.37
CA HIS A 115 8.02 -13.88 -2.87
C HIS A 115 6.73 -14.46 -2.26
N HIS A 116 6.54 -14.34 -0.93
CA HIS A 116 5.31 -14.73 -0.23
C HIS A 116 5.04 -13.84 1.00
N ILE A 117 3.92 -14.06 1.67
CA ILE A 117 3.53 -13.34 2.89
C ILE A 117 3.67 -14.28 4.09
N PRO A 118 4.76 -14.23 4.86
CA PRO A 118 4.93 -15.03 6.07
C PRO A 118 4.05 -14.49 7.23
N ILE A 119 3.91 -15.29 8.29
CA ILE A 119 3.13 -14.92 9.48
C ILE A 119 3.62 -13.61 10.12
N GLU A 120 4.94 -13.39 10.14
CA GLU A 120 5.54 -12.15 10.64
C GLU A 120 5.02 -10.92 9.86
N ALA A 121 4.97 -11.01 8.54
CA ALA A 121 4.46 -9.95 7.68
C ALA A 121 2.97 -9.66 7.92
N SER A 122 2.15 -10.72 8.01
CA SER A 122 0.71 -10.60 8.29
C SER A 122 0.45 -10.00 9.67
N SER A 123 1.23 -10.40 10.69
CA SER A 123 1.12 -9.88 12.05
C SER A 123 1.49 -8.40 12.12
N ALA A 124 2.57 -8.00 11.43
CA ALA A 124 2.98 -6.60 11.33
C ALA A 124 1.90 -5.74 10.64
N ALA A 125 1.31 -6.28 9.57
CA ALA A 125 0.21 -5.62 8.85
C ALA A 125 -1.02 -5.43 9.73
N LEU A 126 -1.45 -6.47 10.43
CA LEU A 126 -2.60 -6.40 11.34
C LEU A 126 -2.38 -5.36 12.45
N ASN A 127 -1.20 -5.34 13.06
CA ASN A 127 -0.86 -4.36 14.10
C ASN A 127 -0.84 -2.94 13.54
N PHE A 128 -0.33 -2.74 12.33
CA PHE A 128 -0.32 -1.45 11.66
C PHE A 128 -1.75 -0.95 11.38
N ILE A 129 -2.62 -1.82 10.84
CA ILE A 129 -4.01 -1.50 10.55
C ILE A 129 -4.76 -1.13 11.84
N LYS A 130 -4.66 -1.97 12.88
CA LYS A 130 -5.30 -1.71 14.18
C LYS A 130 -4.89 -0.34 14.75
N LYS A 131 -3.58 -0.03 14.74
CA LYS A 131 -3.07 1.23 15.24
C LYS A 131 -3.63 2.44 14.47
N ASN A 132 -3.76 2.34 13.15
CA ASN A 132 -4.31 3.42 12.33
C ASN A 132 -5.82 3.58 12.47
N LEU A 133 -6.57 2.50 12.75
CA LEU A 133 -8.01 2.56 12.98
C LEU A 133 -8.38 3.14 14.35
N ILE A 134 -7.59 2.86 15.39
CA ILE A 134 -7.86 3.31 16.76
C ILE A 134 -7.50 4.79 16.95
N ASN A 135 -6.50 5.30 16.25
CA ASN A 135 -5.99 6.65 16.41
C ASN A 135 -6.68 7.69 15.51
N LYS A 136 -7.82 7.35 14.94
CA LYS A 136 -8.72 8.23 14.18
C LYS A 136 -10.12 8.14 14.74
#